data_c477a327727a4c7355a06015db9bc2d6
#
_entry.id   c477a327727a4c7355a06015db9bc2d6
#
_cell.length_a   1.000
_cell.length_b   1.000
_cell.length_c   1.000
_cell.angle_alpha   90.00
_cell.angle_beta   90.00
_cell.angle_gamma   90.00
#
_symmetry.space_group_name_H-M   'P 1'
#
loop_
_entity.id
_entity.type
_entity.pdbx_description
1 polymer ?
#
loop_
_entity_poly.entity_id
_entity_poly.type
_entity_poly.pdbx_seq_one_letter_code
_entity_poly.pdbx_strand_id
1 'polypeptide(L)'
;MPARFQVDDGDYGRLVDIVAASGGELIRDAATERFTHALDPLGLPQLDVLPALRAALPGPDLFYQETVHLTPRGHEVVADALARFIDDRQLLPR
;
A
#
# COMPACT_ATOMS: atom_id res chain seq x y z
N MET A 1 2.92 -0.30 -5.72
CA MET A 1 3.05 0.34 -4.38
C MET A 1 1.73 1.01 -4.02
N PRO A 2 1.22 0.84 -2.81
CA PRO A 2 -0.01 1.50 -2.39
C PRO A 2 0.10 3.02 -2.44
N ALA A 3 -0.99 3.68 -2.74
CA ALA A 3 -1.09 5.12 -2.65
C ALA A 3 -1.33 5.54 -1.19
N ARG A 4 -0.96 6.76 -0.85
CA ARG A 4 -1.12 7.29 0.50
C ARG A 4 -2.56 7.16 1.02
N PHE A 5 -3.56 7.46 0.19
CA PHE A 5 -4.96 7.37 0.61
C PHE A 5 -5.40 5.95 0.98
N GLN A 6 -4.73 4.92 0.45
CA GLN A 6 -5.02 3.54 0.81
C GLN A 6 -4.54 3.21 2.23
N VAL A 7 -3.54 3.92 2.73
CA VAL A 7 -2.92 3.71 4.04
C VAL A 7 -3.50 4.67 5.08
N ASP A 8 -3.58 5.94 4.77
CA ASP A 8 -3.95 7.03 5.67
C ASP A 8 -5.44 7.32 5.58
N ASP A 9 -6.17 7.12 6.68
CA ASP A 9 -7.63 7.33 6.72
C ASP A 9 -8.01 8.79 6.49
N GLY A 10 -7.24 9.73 7.00
CA GLY A 10 -7.50 11.16 6.80
C GLY A 10 -7.35 11.56 5.33
N ASP A 11 -6.33 11.07 4.68
CA ASP A 11 -6.12 11.32 3.25
C ASP A 11 -7.21 10.67 2.39
N TYR A 12 -7.62 9.45 2.74
CA TYR A 12 -8.74 8.79 2.08
C TYR A 12 -10.02 9.59 2.19
N GLY A 13 -10.37 10.04 3.40
CA GLY A 13 -11.57 10.84 3.62
C GLY A 13 -11.56 12.14 2.82
N ARG A 14 -10.42 12.83 2.77
CA ARG A 14 -10.26 14.06 1.97
C ARG A 14 -10.47 13.80 0.49
N LEU A 15 -9.91 12.72 -0.05
CA LEU A 15 -10.04 12.38 -1.47
C LEU A 15 -11.44 11.89 -1.82
N VAL A 16 -12.12 11.20 -0.92
CA VAL A 16 -13.54 10.82 -1.10
C VAL A 16 -14.39 12.06 -1.35
N ASP A 17 -14.20 13.11 -0.57
CA ASP A 17 -14.96 14.35 -0.71
C ASP A 17 -14.64 15.05 -2.05
N ILE A 18 -13.38 15.10 -2.44
CA ILE A 18 -12.96 15.72 -3.71
C ILE A 18 -13.56 14.96 -4.90
N VAL A 19 -13.49 13.65 -4.89
CA VAL A 19 -14.00 12.80 -5.97
C VAL A 19 -15.53 12.88 -6.04
N ALA A 20 -16.21 12.87 -4.89
CA ALA A 20 -17.66 13.01 -4.83
C ALA A 20 -18.14 14.36 -5.41
N ALA A 21 -17.39 15.44 -5.18
CA ALA A 21 -17.70 16.75 -5.74
C ALA A 21 -17.68 16.79 -7.27
N SER A 22 -16.90 15.91 -7.90
CA SER A 22 -16.87 15.76 -9.37
C SER A 22 -17.81 14.66 -9.90
N GLY A 23 -18.68 14.10 -9.05
CA GLY A 23 -19.68 13.10 -9.43
C GLY A 23 -19.14 11.66 -9.50
N GLY A 24 -17.93 11.43 -8.99
CA GLY A 24 -17.31 10.11 -8.97
C GLY A 24 -17.42 9.43 -7.62
N GLU A 25 -16.85 8.23 -7.55
CA GLU A 25 -16.71 7.43 -6.33
C GLU A 25 -15.28 6.92 -6.22
N LEU A 26 -14.67 7.08 -5.04
CA LEU A 26 -13.35 6.54 -4.75
C LEU A 26 -13.49 5.25 -3.95
N ILE A 27 -13.02 4.15 -4.53
CA ILE A 27 -12.96 2.85 -3.86
C ILE A 27 -11.51 2.65 -3.39
N ARG A 28 -11.30 2.61 -2.07
CA ARG A 28 -9.99 2.67 -1.45
C ARG A 28 -8.99 1.64 -1.96
N ASP A 29 -9.41 0.41 -2.13
CA ASP A 29 -8.51 -0.70 -2.46
C ASP A 29 -8.69 -1.23 -3.89
N ALA A 30 -9.42 -0.53 -4.74
CA ALA A 30 -9.75 -1.00 -6.09
C ALA A 30 -8.51 -1.29 -6.95
N ALA A 31 -7.49 -0.43 -6.89
CA ALA A 31 -6.27 -0.62 -7.67
C ALA A 31 -5.50 -1.86 -7.20
N THR A 32 -5.39 -2.06 -5.88
CA THR A 32 -4.73 -3.23 -5.30
C THR A 32 -5.48 -4.51 -5.66
N GLU A 33 -6.79 -4.52 -5.53
CA GLU A 33 -7.63 -5.68 -5.88
C GLU A 33 -7.52 -6.05 -7.35
N ARG A 34 -7.57 -5.07 -8.25
CA ARG A 34 -7.43 -5.30 -9.69
C ARG A 34 -6.05 -5.86 -10.05
N PHE A 35 -5.01 -5.34 -9.42
CA PHE A 35 -3.64 -5.78 -9.65
C PHE A 35 -3.46 -7.23 -9.21
N THR A 36 -3.92 -7.56 -8.00
CA THR A 36 -3.89 -8.92 -7.47
C THR A 36 -4.64 -9.88 -8.38
N HIS A 37 -5.86 -9.52 -8.80
CA HIS A 37 -6.68 -10.35 -9.67
C HIS A 37 -6.01 -10.60 -11.04
N ALA A 38 -5.35 -9.59 -11.59
CA ALA A 38 -4.64 -9.73 -12.86
C ALA A 38 -3.40 -10.64 -12.75
N LEU A 39 -2.73 -10.66 -11.59
CA LEU A 39 -1.51 -11.44 -11.37
C LEU A 39 -1.78 -12.87 -10.91
N ASP A 40 -2.94 -13.16 -10.29
CA ASP A 40 -3.27 -14.48 -9.78
C ASP A 40 -3.11 -15.60 -10.81
N PRO A 41 -3.58 -15.46 -12.07
CA PRO A 41 -3.42 -16.52 -13.06
C PRO A 41 -1.97 -16.85 -13.43
N LEU A 42 -1.03 -15.95 -13.13
CA LEU A 42 0.38 -16.15 -13.44
C LEU A 42 1.09 -17.06 -12.43
N GLY A 43 0.46 -17.32 -11.27
CA GLY A 43 1.04 -18.17 -10.22
C GLY A 43 2.32 -17.63 -9.59
N LEU A 44 2.58 -16.33 -9.74
CA LEU A 44 3.77 -15.69 -9.19
C LEU A 44 3.58 -15.35 -7.71
N PRO A 45 4.66 -15.42 -6.89
CA PRO A 45 4.58 -14.92 -5.53
C PRO A 45 4.22 -13.43 -5.52
N GLN A 46 3.27 -13.05 -4.66
CA GLN A 46 2.78 -11.68 -4.56
C GLN A 46 2.84 -11.22 -3.11
N LEU A 47 3.25 -9.97 -2.90
CA LEU A 47 3.22 -9.32 -1.60
C LEU A 47 2.36 -8.06 -1.68
N ASP A 48 1.32 -8.01 -0.86
CA ASP A 48 0.58 -6.78 -0.59
C ASP A 48 1.17 -6.12 0.66
N VAL A 49 1.78 -4.96 0.49
CA VAL A 49 2.40 -4.21 1.60
C VAL A 49 1.40 -3.33 2.35
N LEU A 50 0.16 -3.25 1.89
CA LEU A 50 -0.86 -2.40 2.48
C LEU A 50 -1.14 -2.74 3.96
N PRO A 51 -1.33 -4.02 4.36
CA PRO A 51 -1.51 -4.36 5.77
C PRO A 51 -0.34 -3.91 6.65
N ALA A 52 0.91 -4.07 6.19
CA ALA A 52 2.08 -3.66 6.94
C ALA A 52 2.15 -2.15 7.15
N LEU A 53 1.84 -1.39 6.09
CA LEU A 53 1.81 0.08 6.18
C LEU A 53 0.68 0.56 7.10
N ARG A 54 -0.50 -0.02 7.01
CA ARG A 54 -1.62 0.30 7.91
C ARG A 54 -1.29 -0.04 9.36
N ALA A 55 -0.63 -1.16 9.60
CA ALA A 55 -0.25 -1.58 10.95
C ALA A 55 0.80 -0.68 11.59
N ALA A 56 1.58 0.06 10.80
CA ALA A 56 2.57 1.01 11.30
C ALA A 56 1.94 2.34 11.78
N LEU A 57 0.65 2.54 11.59
CA LEU A 57 -0.08 3.71 12.06
C LEU A 57 -0.79 3.42 13.39
N PRO A 58 -0.96 4.43 14.28
CA PRO A 58 -0.32 5.74 14.22
C PRO A 58 1.17 5.67 14.57
N GLY A 59 1.95 6.58 14.03
CA GLY A 59 3.39 6.62 14.25
C GLY A 59 4.04 7.66 13.35
N PRO A 60 5.37 7.62 13.18
CA PRO A 60 6.04 8.52 12.24
C PRO A 60 5.47 8.41 10.83
N ASP A 61 5.44 9.52 10.11
CA ASP A 61 4.88 9.60 8.77
C ASP A 61 5.52 8.57 7.83
N LEU A 62 4.67 7.85 7.09
CA LEU A 62 5.09 6.86 6.10
C LEU A 62 5.24 7.46 4.70
N PHE A 63 4.57 8.57 4.44
CA PHE A 63 4.60 9.30 3.18
C PHE A 63 4.92 10.77 3.44
N TYR A 64 5.64 11.40 2.50
CA TYR A 64 5.79 12.85 2.54
C TYR A 64 4.44 13.52 2.25
N GLN A 65 4.15 14.63 2.93
CA GLN A 65 2.86 15.31 2.80
C GLN A 65 2.67 15.95 1.43
N GLU A 66 3.74 16.42 0.81
CA GLU A 66 3.73 17.15 -0.44
C GLU A 66 3.91 16.28 -1.68
N THR A 67 4.24 15.01 -1.49
CA THR A 67 4.47 14.07 -2.57
C THR A 67 3.85 12.71 -2.25
N VAL A 68 3.81 11.83 -3.24
CA VAL A 68 3.33 10.44 -3.05
C VAL A 68 4.46 9.48 -2.64
N HIS A 69 5.66 10.01 -2.41
CA HIS A 69 6.83 9.18 -2.08
C HIS A 69 6.85 8.80 -0.60
N LEU A 70 7.38 7.61 -0.34
CA LEU A 70 7.59 7.11 1.02
C LEU A 70 8.70 7.89 1.71
N THR A 71 8.51 8.18 3.00
CA THR A 71 9.57 8.64 3.89
C THR A 71 10.57 7.52 4.17
N PRO A 72 11.74 7.79 4.79
CA PRO A 72 12.62 6.71 5.25
C PRO A 72 11.90 5.69 6.14
N ARG A 73 10.97 6.13 6.99
CA ARG A 73 10.16 5.21 7.81
C ARG A 73 9.23 4.35 6.94
N GLY A 74 8.60 4.95 5.93
CA GLY A 74 7.77 4.20 4.98
C GLY A 74 8.57 3.15 4.23
N HIS A 75 9.77 3.49 3.76
CA HIS A 75 10.68 2.54 3.12
C HIS A 75 11.10 1.41 4.06
N GLU A 76 11.35 1.72 5.33
CA GLU A 76 11.71 0.72 6.34
C GLU A 76 10.58 -0.29 6.54
N VAL A 77 9.33 0.17 6.64
CA VAL A 77 8.16 -0.71 6.80
C VAL A 77 8.02 -1.64 5.59
N VAL A 78 8.16 -1.10 4.38
CA VAL A 78 8.07 -1.89 3.14
C VAL A 78 9.24 -2.88 3.05
N ALA A 79 10.45 -2.45 3.37
CA ALA A 79 11.63 -3.32 3.35
C ALA A 79 11.50 -4.48 4.33
N ASP A 80 11.01 -4.23 5.54
CA ASP A 80 10.77 -5.28 6.53
C ASP A 80 9.71 -6.28 6.06
N ALA A 81 8.62 -5.79 5.49
CA ALA A 81 7.57 -6.65 4.94
C ALA A 81 8.10 -7.52 3.80
N LEU A 82 8.89 -6.93 2.90
CA LEU A 82 9.50 -7.65 1.79
C LEU A 82 10.50 -8.71 2.27
N ALA A 83 11.35 -8.37 3.24
CA ALA A 83 12.32 -9.32 3.79
C ALA A 83 11.63 -10.53 4.43
N ARG A 84 10.58 -10.31 5.21
CA ARG A 84 9.78 -11.39 5.81
C ARG A 84 9.10 -12.25 4.76
N PHE A 85 8.55 -11.64 3.73
CA PHE A 85 7.90 -12.35 2.63
C PHE A 85 8.89 -13.25 1.89
N ILE A 86 10.07 -12.74 1.57
CA ILE A 86 11.13 -13.51 0.89
C ILE A 86 11.57 -14.68 1.76
N ASP A 87 11.75 -14.47 3.06
CA ASP A 87 12.19 -15.50 3.99
C ASP A 87 11.11 -16.55 4.22
N ASP A 88 9.88 -16.14 4.51
CA ASP A 88 8.76 -17.04 4.76
C ASP A 88 8.40 -17.91 3.55
N ARG A 89 8.56 -17.38 2.35
CA ARG A 89 8.29 -18.09 1.08
C ARG A 89 9.51 -18.78 0.52
N GLN A 90 10.68 -18.64 1.16
CA GLN A 90 11.94 -19.25 0.72
C GLN A 90 12.27 -18.92 -0.75
N LEU A 91 12.15 -17.65 -1.11
CA LEU A 91 12.30 -17.20 -2.50
C LEU A 91 13.76 -17.03 -2.93
N LEU A 92 14.70 -17.02 -1.99
CA LEU A 92 16.13 -16.94 -2.27
C LEU A 92 16.79 -18.31 -2.01
N PRO A 93 17.76 -18.70 -2.85
CA PRO A 93 18.57 -19.89 -2.59
C PRO A 93 19.32 -19.76 -1.27
N ARG A 94 19.44 -20.85 -0.55
CA ARG A 94 20.24 -20.92 0.68
C ARG A 94 21.60 -21.52 0.38
#